data_87ea9e92876625d8e7ab3ff2255e52a8
#
_entry.id   87ea9e92876625d8e7ab3ff2255e52a8
#
_cell.length_a   1.000
_cell.length_b   1.000
_cell.length_c   1.000
_cell.angle_alpha   90.00
_cell.angle_beta   90.00
_cell.angle_gamma   90.00
#
_symmetry.space_group_name_H-M   'P 1'
#
loop_
_entity.id
_entity.type
_entity.pdbx_description
1 polymer ?
#
loop_
_entity_poly.entity_id
_entity_poly.type
_entity_poly.pdbx_seq_one_letter_code
_entity_poly.pdbx_strand_id
1 'polypeptide(L)' 'MVFRQTEMGEVAREFNRCNKLQLRIVGRAAERRTSGLFDKDSPESFADLLSIDGSLQVERAGDVITIQERER' A
#
# COMPACT_ATOMS: atom_id res chain seq x y z
N MET A 1 11.30 7.58 -1.18
CA MET A 1 10.31 8.38 -0.42
C MET A 1 10.39 8.02 1.06
N VAL A 2 10.31 9.03 1.89
CA VAL A 2 10.30 8.84 3.35
C VAL A 2 8.91 9.17 3.87
N PHE A 3 8.33 8.24 4.63
CA PHE A 3 7.03 8.45 5.28
C PHE A 3 7.19 8.39 6.79
N ARG A 4 6.48 9.28 7.48
CA ARG A 4 6.47 9.32 8.95
C ARG A 4 5.03 9.40 9.41
N GLN A 5 4.51 8.31 9.99
CA GLN A 5 3.13 8.25 10.47
C GLN A 5 2.13 8.73 9.42
N THR A 6 2.37 8.32 8.16
CA THR A 6 1.55 8.74 7.02
C THR A 6 0.45 7.72 6.79
N GLU A 7 -0.76 8.18 6.54
CA GLU A 7 -1.88 7.29 6.22
C GLU A 7 -1.60 6.52 4.94
N MET A 8 -1.91 5.24 4.93
CA MET A 8 -1.62 4.36 3.80
C MET A 8 -2.31 4.80 2.51
N GLY A 9 -3.50 5.40 2.62
CA GLY A 9 -4.17 5.97 1.45
C GLY A 9 -3.37 7.07 0.78
N GLU A 10 -2.67 7.87 1.59
CA GLU A 10 -1.81 8.92 1.07
C GLU A 10 -0.51 8.36 0.48
N VAL A 11 0.05 7.34 1.12
CA VAL A 11 1.22 6.63 0.59
C VAL A 11 0.90 6.06 -0.79
N ALA A 12 -0.28 5.44 -0.93
CA ALA A 12 -0.73 4.89 -2.21
C ALA A 12 -0.81 5.98 -3.29
N ARG A 13 -1.33 7.15 -2.94
CA ARG A 13 -1.41 8.25 -3.91
C ARG A 13 -0.05 8.68 -4.40
N GLU A 14 0.94 8.72 -3.52
CA GLU A 14 2.30 9.08 -3.90
C GLU A 14 2.91 8.05 -4.86
N PHE A 15 2.73 6.75 -4.58
CA PHE A 15 3.18 5.71 -5.48
C PHE A 15 2.46 5.80 -6.83
N ASN A 16 1.16 6.06 -6.81
CA ASN A 16 0.33 6.03 -8.02
C ASN A 16 0.69 7.16 -9.01
N ARG A 17 1.25 8.24 -8.52
CA ARG A 17 1.70 9.35 -9.38
C ARG A 17 2.83 8.94 -10.32
N CYS A 18 3.66 8.00 -9.90
CA CYS A 18 4.91 7.68 -10.58
C CYS A 18 4.88 6.32 -11.26
N ASN A 19 3.82 5.55 -11.09
CA ASN A 19 3.80 4.16 -11.56
C ASN A 19 2.54 3.83 -12.32
N LYS A 20 2.69 2.95 -13.31
CA LYS A 20 1.56 2.36 -14.02
C LYS A 20 0.79 1.41 -13.10
N LEU A 21 1.53 0.65 -12.30
CA LEU A 21 0.95 -0.24 -11.29
C LEU A 21 0.35 0.62 -10.18
N GLN A 22 -0.95 0.45 -9.94
CA GLN A 22 -1.69 1.26 -8.99
C GLN A 22 -1.95 0.51 -7.70
N LEU A 23 -1.82 1.20 -6.59
CA LEU A 23 -2.19 0.68 -5.28
C LEU A 23 -3.58 1.19 -4.93
N ARG A 24 -4.44 0.28 -4.51
CA ARG A 24 -5.79 0.60 -4.08
C ARG A 24 -5.94 0.12 -2.64
N ILE A 25 -6.10 1.06 -1.72
CA ILE A 25 -6.24 0.73 -0.30
C ILE A 25 -7.68 1.00 0.11
N VAL A 26 -8.35 -0.05 0.58
CA VAL A 26 -9.80 -0.06 0.78
C VAL A 26 -10.16 -0.02 2.25
N GLY A 27 -11.18 0.75 2.58
CA GLY A 27 -11.76 0.79 3.90
C GLY A 27 -10.80 1.31 4.96
N ARG A 28 -10.82 0.70 6.12
CA ARG A 28 -10.00 1.15 7.26
C ARG A 28 -8.51 0.99 7.03
N ALA A 29 -8.11 0.14 6.10
CA ALA A 29 -6.69 -0.01 5.79
C ALA A 29 -6.08 1.31 5.32
N ALA A 30 -6.86 2.14 4.62
CA ALA A 30 -6.40 3.44 4.16
C ALA A 30 -6.08 4.41 5.30
N GLU A 31 -6.69 4.20 6.45
CA GLU A 31 -6.49 5.06 7.63
C GLU A 31 -5.30 4.64 8.49
N ARG A 32 -4.77 3.44 8.27
CA ARG A 32 -3.59 2.98 8.99
C ARG A 32 -2.39 3.85 8.63
N ARG A 33 -1.53 4.06 9.61
CA ARG A 33 -0.34 4.88 9.41
C ARG A 33 0.88 3.99 9.27
N THR A 34 1.77 4.42 8.40
CA THR A 34 3.03 3.71 8.17
C THR A 34 4.19 4.69 8.17
N SER A 35 5.36 4.16 8.50
CA SER A 35 6.60 4.91 8.48
C SER A 35 7.66 4.06 7.80
N GLY A 36 8.56 4.71 7.10
CA GLY A 36 9.68 4.01 6.48
C GLY A 36 10.19 4.71 5.24
N LEU A 37 11.22 4.11 4.68
CA LEU A 37 11.84 4.55 3.43
C LEU A 37 11.45 3.56 2.34
N PHE A 38 10.84 4.05 1.28
CA PHE A 38 10.39 3.23 0.17
C PHE A 38 10.88 3.80 -1.15
N ASP A 39 11.11 2.91 -2.11
CA ASP A 39 11.47 3.29 -3.46
C ASP A 39 10.20 3.63 -4.24
N LYS A 40 10.10 4.86 -4.72
CA LYS A 40 8.93 5.33 -5.46
C LYS A 40 8.65 4.55 -6.74
N ASP A 41 9.65 3.86 -7.27
CA ASP A 41 9.52 3.09 -8.51
C ASP A 41 9.14 1.63 -8.24
N SER A 42 8.94 1.25 -6.99
CA SER A 42 8.68 -0.14 -6.60
C SER A 42 7.47 -0.26 -5.69
N PRO A 43 6.25 0.02 -6.17
CA PRO A 43 5.05 -0.16 -5.37
C PRO A 43 4.85 -1.61 -4.95
N GLU A 44 5.37 -2.57 -5.72
CA GLU A 44 5.32 -3.99 -5.38
C GLU A 44 6.05 -4.29 -4.08
N SER A 45 7.18 -3.63 -3.85
CA SER A 45 7.95 -3.83 -2.61
C SER A 45 7.15 -3.41 -1.39
N PHE A 46 6.41 -2.31 -1.51
CA PHE A 46 5.53 -1.85 -0.44
C PHE A 46 4.40 -2.86 -0.21
N ALA A 47 3.78 -3.35 -1.28
CA ALA A 47 2.72 -4.34 -1.18
C ALA A 47 3.23 -5.65 -0.57
N ASP A 48 4.44 -6.08 -0.96
CA ASP A 48 5.05 -7.29 -0.40
C ASP A 48 5.29 -7.15 1.10
N LEU A 49 5.73 -5.99 1.54
CA LEU A 49 5.91 -5.71 2.96
C LEU A 49 4.58 -5.81 3.72
N LEU A 50 3.52 -5.27 3.14
CA LEU A 50 2.19 -5.33 3.76
C LEU A 50 1.63 -6.75 3.78
N SER A 51 2.00 -7.58 2.82
CA SER A 51 1.51 -8.97 2.77
C SER A 51 2.03 -9.81 3.94
N ILE A 52 3.10 -9.39 4.58
CA ILE A 52 3.66 -10.07 5.75
C ILE A 52 2.76 -9.86 6.99
N ASP A 53 2.04 -8.74 7.01
CA ASP A 53 1.12 -8.44 8.11
C ASP A 53 -0.15 -9.29 7.96
N GLY A 54 -0.37 -10.22 8.88
CA GLY A 54 -1.51 -11.14 8.83
C GLY A 54 -2.87 -10.47 8.96
N SER A 55 -2.92 -9.20 9.36
CA SER A 55 -4.17 -8.44 9.48
C SER A 55 -4.58 -7.78 8.16
N LEU A 56 -3.73 -7.86 7.14
CA LEU A 56 -4.00 -7.27 5.83
C LEU A 56 -4.09 -8.34 4.76
N GLN A 57 -4.97 -8.13 3.82
CA GLN A 57 -5.09 -8.96 2.63
C GLN A 57 -4.63 -8.15 1.42
N VAL A 58 -3.71 -8.72 0.65
CA VAL A 58 -3.14 -8.08 -0.52
C VAL A 58 -3.45 -8.94 -1.75
N GLU A 59 -4.12 -8.36 -2.73
CA GLU A 59 -4.49 -9.06 -3.96
C GLU A 59 -4.06 -8.23 -5.16
N ARG A 60 -3.54 -8.90 -6.17
CA ARG A 60 -3.15 -8.26 -7.42
C ARG A 60 -4.02 -8.74 -8.56
N ALA A 61 -4.53 -7.79 -9.35
CA ALA A 61 -5.27 -8.07 -10.57
C ALA A 61 -4.79 -7.09 -11.65
N GLY A 62 -4.04 -7.60 -12.63
CA GLY A 62 -3.47 -6.77 -13.68
C GLY A 62 -2.52 -5.72 -13.11
N ASP A 63 -2.81 -4.46 -13.37
CA ASP A 63 -2.00 -3.33 -12.92
C ASP A 63 -2.53 -2.69 -11.62
N VAL A 64 -3.35 -3.42 -10.87
CA VAL A 64 -3.91 -2.93 -9.61
C VAL A 64 -3.62 -3.92 -8.49
N ILE A 65 -3.08 -3.41 -7.40
CA ILE A 65 -2.91 -4.17 -6.16
C ILE A 65 -3.90 -3.60 -5.15
N THR A 66 -4.81 -4.45 -4.68
CA THR A 66 -5.81 -4.06 -3.68
C THR A 66 -5.38 -4.53 -2.31
N ILE A 67 -5.41 -3.61 -1.36
CA ILE A 67 -5.00 -3.86 0.03
C ILE A 67 -6.18 -3.51 0.92
N GLN A 68 -6.58 -4.45 1.76
CA GLN A 68 -7.70 -4.26 2.69
C GLN A 68 -7.43 -5.01 3.98
N GLU A 69 -8.17 -4.65 5.02
CA GLU A 69 -8.08 -5.38 6.28
C GLU A 69 -8.70 -6.76 6.10
N ARG A 70 -8.03 -7.77 6.64
CA ARG A 70 -8.54 -9.13 6.58
C ARG A 70 -9.68 -9.27 7.58
N GLU A 71 -10.81 -9.77 7.13
CA GLU A 71 -11.92 -10.09 8.01
C GLU A 71 -11.65 -11.39 8.76
N ARG A 72 -12.18 -11.48 9.98
CA ARG A 72 -12.08 -12.66 10.81
C ARG A 72 -13.27 -13.59 10.57
#